data_2fbb63663ee6683e812a5ef4958c25d1
#
_entry.id   2fbb63663ee6683e812a5ef4958c25d1
#
_cell.length_a   1.000
_cell.length_b   1.000
_cell.length_c   1.000
_cell.angle_alpha   90.00
_cell.angle_beta   90.00
_cell.angle_gamma   90.00
#
_symmetry.space_group_name_H-M   'P 1'
#
loop_
_entity.id
_entity.type
_entity.pdbx_description
1 polymer ?
#
loop_
_entity_poly.entity_id
_entity_poly.type
_entity_poly.pdbx_seq_one_letter_code
_entity_poly.pdbx_strand_id
1 'polypeptide(L)'
;QYLFDEQDCHTLERIVQFKKWGLSLETAHRLLSLERVSSGVEQDTVEDCVALLRTHQKQLEDQRVRYQHYKEEINEFIDELNRQAAAPHGSALAPTGVPLRALSLLCCPRCGGAFQISKADMDMSAIFSADLHCSCGYRAEIRNGIIYAECEEKYPFDEPDIDRELYRSAPSELVSLIQKSYNWMGTRIKELSLPSGSVVMETHLNSFFALYKKLTQIDPSNIYVVQDKFPAIIELYKGYIDRLPAKPEI
;
A
#
# COMPACT_ATOMS: atom_id res chain seq x y z
N GLN A 1 11.27 -2.98 -57.90
CA GLN A 1 11.97 -3.79 -56.87
C GLN A 1 13.23 -3.01 -56.53
N TYR A 2 13.29 -2.41 -55.34
CA TYR A 2 14.52 -1.74 -54.89
C TYR A 2 15.51 -2.83 -54.47
N LEU A 3 16.60 -2.94 -55.18
CA LEU A 3 17.71 -3.82 -54.82
C LEU A 3 18.69 -2.97 -54.02
N PHE A 4 19.02 -3.37 -52.82
CA PHE A 4 20.08 -2.79 -52.01
C PHE A 4 21.42 -3.29 -52.58
N ASP A 5 22.36 -2.38 -52.78
CA ASP A 5 23.73 -2.73 -53.13
C ASP A 5 24.58 -2.98 -51.86
N GLU A 6 25.84 -3.41 -52.04
CA GLU A 6 26.73 -3.69 -50.89
C GLU A 6 26.96 -2.44 -50.03
N GLN A 7 26.95 -1.26 -50.65
CA GLN A 7 27.19 0.01 -49.98
C GLN A 7 25.97 0.42 -49.11
N ASP A 8 24.76 0.12 -49.59
CA ASP A 8 23.54 0.28 -48.84
C ASP A 8 23.50 -0.64 -47.61
N CYS A 9 23.92 -1.90 -47.78
CA CYS A 9 24.03 -2.85 -46.68
C CYS A 9 25.02 -2.40 -45.62
N HIS A 10 26.21 -1.95 -46.00
CA HIS A 10 27.20 -1.41 -45.08
C HIS A 10 26.69 -0.15 -44.36
N THR A 11 26.00 0.74 -45.07
CA THR A 11 25.38 1.93 -44.48
C THR A 11 24.35 1.56 -43.41
N LEU A 12 23.49 0.56 -43.71
CA LEU A 12 22.49 0.06 -42.73
C LEU A 12 23.13 -0.55 -41.48
N GLU A 13 24.18 -1.34 -41.64
CA GLU A 13 24.95 -1.90 -40.52
C GLU A 13 25.53 -0.78 -39.62
N ARG A 14 26.06 0.27 -40.21
CA ARG A 14 26.56 1.44 -39.46
C ARG A 14 25.46 2.16 -38.72
N ILE A 15 24.28 2.36 -39.34
CA ILE A 15 23.10 2.94 -38.67
C ILE A 15 22.72 2.10 -37.47
N VAL A 16 22.60 0.78 -37.63
CA VAL A 16 22.28 -0.14 -36.54
C VAL A 16 23.29 -0.03 -35.41
N GLN A 17 24.59 0.01 -35.74
CA GLN A 17 25.65 0.17 -34.76
C GLN A 17 25.55 1.51 -34.01
N PHE A 18 25.32 2.62 -34.70
CA PHE A 18 25.13 3.93 -34.06
C PHE A 18 23.91 3.99 -33.18
N LYS A 19 22.79 3.37 -33.59
CA LYS A 19 21.60 3.23 -32.76
C LYS A 19 21.85 2.39 -31.52
N LYS A 20 22.61 1.31 -31.62
CA LYS A 20 23.02 0.49 -30.48
C LYS A 20 23.86 1.28 -29.48
N TRP A 21 24.66 2.23 -29.92
CA TRP A 21 25.39 3.15 -29.03
C TRP A 21 24.52 4.27 -28.45
N GLY A 22 23.25 4.36 -28.83
CA GLY A 22 22.33 5.37 -28.34
C GLY A 22 22.43 6.72 -29.06
N LEU A 23 23.10 6.78 -30.18
CA LEU A 23 23.16 8.01 -31.00
C LEU A 23 21.78 8.35 -31.56
N SER A 24 21.44 9.65 -31.62
CA SER A 24 20.25 10.13 -32.31
C SER A 24 20.35 9.82 -33.81
N LEU A 25 19.22 9.74 -34.51
CA LEU A 25 19.21 9.56 -35.96
C LEU A 25 19.91 10.73 -36.67
N GLU A 26 19.77 11.94 -36.16
CA GLU A 26 20.42 13.14 -36.67
C GLU A 26 21.95 13.02 -36.57
N THR A 27 22.47 12.61 -35.41
CA THR A 27 23.90 12.42 -35.20
C THR A 27 24.45 11.28 -36.07
N ALA A 28 23.71 10.17 -36.19
CA ALA A 28 24.06 9.06 -37.04
C ALA A 28 24.12 9.48 -38.52
N HIS A 29 23.13 10.25 -38.99
CA HIS A 29 23.11 10.79 -40.34
C HIS A 29 24.30 11.72 -40.60
N ARG A 30 24.59 12.60 -39.62
CA ARG A 30 25.75 13.51 -39.74
C ARG A 30 27.07 12.76 -39.84
N LEU A 31 27.28 11.73 -39.03
CA LEU A 31 28.48 10.88 -39.11
C LEU A 31 28.59 10.18 -40.46
N LEU A 32 27.51 9.58 -40.97
CA LEU A 32 27.49 8.93 -42.27
C LEU A 32 27.72 9.92 -43.43
N SER A 33 27.22 11.14 -43.31
CA SER A 33 27.44 12.18 -44.31
C SER A 33 28.92 12.62 -44.35
N LEU A 34 29.55 12.77 -43.18
CA LEU A 34 30.95 13.06 -43.06
C LEU A 34 31.80 11.90 -43.63
N GLU A 35 31.49 10.65 -43.34
CA GLU A 35 32.16 9.47 -43.91
C GLU A 35 32.08 9.44 -45.47
N ARG A 36 30.95 9.84 -46.05
CA ARG A 36 30.77 9.87 -47.52
C ARG A 36 31.50 10.99 -48.20
N VAL A 37 31.63 12.16 -47.58
CA VAL A 37 32.34 13.32 -48.13
C VAL A 37 33.87 13.12 -48.05
N SER A 38 34.32 12.36 -47.04
CA SER A 38 35.75 12.07 -46.81
C SER A 38 36.35 10.99 -47.72
N SER A 39 35.84 10.81 -48.94
CA SER A 39 36.43 9.87 -49.91
C SER A 39 37.88 10.25 -50.33
N GLY A 40 38.42 11.34 -49.82
CA GLY A 40 39.82 11.65 -49.75
C GLY A 40 40.13 12.17 -48.36
N VAL A 41 41.00 11.51 -47.63
CA VAL A 41 41.39 11.73 -46.24
C VAL A 41 41.64 13.22 -45.94
N GLU A 42 40.59 14.01 -45.78
CA GLU A 42 40.68 15.34 -45.18
C GLU A 42 40.72 15.15 -43.67
N GLN A 43 41.83 15.48 -43.07
CA GLN A 43 42.10 15.30 -41.64
C GLN A 43 41.03 16.00 -40.77
N ASP A 44 40.53 17.14 -41.21
CA ASP A 44 39.51 17.94 -40.55
C ASP A 44 38.18 17.17 -40.40
N THR A 45 37.79 16.37 -41.40
CA THR A 45 36.54 15.57 -41.35
C THR A 45 36.62 14.43 -40.34
N VAL A 46 37.78 13.80 -40.21
CA VAL A 46 38.04 12.77 -39.21
C VAL A 46 37.99 13.37 -37.80
N GLU A 47 38.57 14.55 -37.61
CA GLU A 47 38.58 15.28 -36.35
C GLU A 47 37.15 15.64 -35.91
N ASP A 48 36.29 16.10 -36.83
CA ASP A 48 34.87 16.37 -36.58
C ASP A 48 34.11 15.12 -36.15
N CYS A 49 34.30 13.99 -36.80
CA CYS A 49 33.72 12.71 -36.43
C CYS A 49 34.13 12.28 -35.01
N VAL A 50 35.43 12.38 -34.72
CA VAL A 50 36.01 12.07 -33.42
C VAL A 50 35.44 12.99 -32.34
N ALA A 51 35.30 14.28 -32.60
CA ALA A 51 34.73 15.26 -31.69
C ALA A 51 33.26 14.94 -31.33
N LEU A 52 32.44 14.58 -32.33
CA LEU A 52 31.05 14.15 -32.12
C LEU A 52 30.98 12.89 -31.24
N LEU A 53 31.78 11.89 -31.53
CA LEU A 53 31.79 10.64 -30.75
C LEU A 53 32.31 10.85 -29.33
N ARG A 54 33.31 11.69 -29.11
CA ARG A 54 33.79 12.05 -27.78
C ARG A 54 32.73 12.81 -26.98
N THR A 55 31.99 13.69 -27.62
CA THR A 55 30.87 14.40 -26.98
C THR A 55 29.81 13.41 -26.52
N HIS A 56 29.46 12.45 -27.37
CA HIS A 56 28.49 11.41 -27.01
C HIS A 56 29.03 10.49 -25.91
N GLN A 57 30.30 10.11 -25.97
CA GLN A 57 30.94 9.31 -24.91
C GLN A 57 30.87 10.03 -23.55
N LYS A 58 31.12 11.34 -23.53
CA LYS A 58 30.98 12.15 -22.31
C LYS A 58 29.54 12.15 -21.80
N GLN A 59 28.54 12.31 -22.66
CA GLN A 59 27.12 12.25 -22.28
C GLN A 59 26.74 10.90 -21.65
N LEU A 60 27.26 9.79 -22.21
CA LEU A 60 27.04 8.46 -21.65
C LEU A 60 27.66 8.32 -20.23
N GLU A 61 28.87 8.88 -20.06
CA GLU A 61 29.52 8.86 -18.74
C GLU A 61 28.75 9.71 -17.71
N ASP A 62 28.28 10.89 -18.11
CA ASP A 62 27.45 11.75 -17.26
C ASP A 62 26.12 11.06 -16.90
N GLN A 63 25.53 10.30 -17.83
CA GLN A 63 24.35 9.48 -17.57
C GLN A 63 24.66 8.33 -16.62
N ARG A 64 25.78 7.65 -16.79
CA ARG A 64 26.23 6.57 -15.92
C ARG A 64 26.36 7.04 -14.47
N VAL A 65 27.00 8.20 -14.27
CA VAL A 65 27.15 8.80 -12.94
C VAL A 65 25.80 9.13 -12.33
N ARG A 66 24.87 9.72 -13.10
CA ARG A 66 23.51 10.03 -12.61
C ARG A 66 22.74 8.78 -12.22
N TYR A 67 22.77 7.73 -13.05
CA TYR A 67 22.07 6.47 -12.71
C TYR A 67 22.69 5.76 -11.50
N GLN A 68 23.99 5.88 -11.31
CA GLN A 68 24.65 5.37 -10.12
C GLN A 68 24.16 6.11 -8.86
N HIS A 69 24.06 7.43 -8.93
CA HIS A 69 23.51 8.24 -7.85
C HIS A 69 22.06 7.88 -7.54
N TYR A 70 21.19 7.76 -8.54
CA TYR A 70 19.79 7.31 -8.33
C TYR A 70 19.70 5.93 -7.69
N LYS A 71 20.59 5.02 -8.06
CA LYS A 71 20.66 3.69 -7.45
C LYS A 71 21.01 3.78 -5.98
N GLU A 72 21.91 4.67 -5.60
CA GLU A 72 22.30 4.89 -4.21
C GLU A 72 21.13 5.50 -3.41
N GLU A 73 20.46 6.52 -3.93
CA GLU A 73 19.26 7.11 -3.31
C GLU A 73 18.13 6.08 -3.13
N ILE A 74 17.90 5.24 -4.13
CA ILE A 74 16.91 4.15 -4.05
C ILE A 74 17.29 3.16 -2.95
N ASN A 75 18.56 2.78 -2.84
CA ASN A 75 19.01 1.86 -1.78
C ASN A 75 18.85 2.49 -0.39
N GLU A 76 19.19 3.76 -0.20
CA GLU A 76 18.96 4.48 1.05
C GLU A 76 17.47 4.48 1.44
N PHE A 77 16.59 4.69 0.47
CA PHE A 77 15.16 4.66 0.69
C PHE A 77 14.65 3.26 1.03
N ILE A 78 15.18 2.21 0.38
CA ILE A 78 14.88 0.81 0.72
C ILE A 78 15.32 0.51 2.16
N ASP A 79 16.51 0.96 2.56
CA ASP A 79 17.04 0.74 3.91
C ASP A 79 16.19 1.49 4.97
N GLU A 80 15.70 2.68 4.64
CA GLU A 80 14.78 3.41 5.50
C GLU A 80 13.46 2.67 5.68
N LEU A 81 12.86 2.15 4.59
CA LEU A 81 11.63 1.35 4.66
C LEU A 81 11.84 0.06 5.48
N ASN A 82 12.98 -0.60 5.31
CA ASN A 82 13.32 -1.79 6.08
C ASN A 82 13.51 -1.47 7.56
N ARG A 83 14.13 -0.35 7.91
CA ARG A 83 14.26 0.11 9.30
C ARG A 83 12.91 0.41 9.92
N GLN A 84 12.00 1.05 9.18
CA GLN A 84 10.63 1.30 9.63
C GLN A 84 9.85 0.00 9.85
N ALA A 85 10.02 -0.98 8.95
CA ALA A 85 9.41 -2.30 9.08
C ALA A 85 10.01 -3.14 10.22
N ALA A 86 11.31 -3.00 10.47
CA ALA A 86 12.03 -3.72 11.52
C ALA A 86 12.04 -2.99 12.87
N ALA A 87 11.56 -1.74 12.93
CA ALA A 87 11.42 -1.02 14.20
C ALA A 87 10.65 -1.94 15.17
N PRO A 88 11.20 -2.26 16.36
CA PRO A 88 10.50 -3.11 17.30
C PRO A 88 9.17 -2.42 17.60
N HIS A 89 8.11 -3.02 17.09
CA HIS A 89 6.76 -2.68 17.49
C HIS A 89 6.76 -2.99 18.98
N GLY A 90 6.69 -1.95 19.81
CA GLY A 90 7.04 -1.94 21.23
C GLY A 90 6.72 -3.22 21.96
N SER A 91 7.48 -3.52 23.01
CA SER A 91 7.36 -4.70 23.89
C SER A 91 5.90 -5.13 23.98
N ALA A 92 5.63 -6.45 23.92
CA ALA A 92 4.31 -7.07 23.89
C ALA A 92 3.27 -6.25 24.67
N LEU A 93 2.66 -5.30 23.97
CA LEU A 93 1.64 -4.42 24.54
C LEU A 93 0.45 -5.32 24.84
N ALA A 94 -0.19 -5.14 26.00
CA ALA A 94 -1.37 -5.91 26.37
C ALA A 94 -2.35 -5.98 25.18
N PRO A 95 -2.92 -7.15 24.85
CA PRO A 95 -3.83 -7.28 23.72
C PRO A 95 -5.04 -6.35 23.90
N THR A 96 -5.59 -5.86 22.82
CA THR A 96 -6.86 -5.11 22.86
C THR A 96 -7.99 -6.06 23.18
N GLY A 97 -8.79 -5.75 24.20
CA GLY A 97 -9.99 -6.50 24.58
C GLY A 97 -11.26 -5.70 24.29
N VAL A 98 -12.43 -6.31 24.51
CA VAL A 98 -13.72 -5.61 24.45
C VAL A 98 -13.85 -4.70 25.67
N PRO A 99 -13.91 -3.36 25.53
CA PRO A 99 -13.98 -2.43 26.64
C PRO A 99 -15.24 -2.68 27.50
N LEU A 100 -15.09 -2.67 28.84
CA LEU A 100 -16.23 -2.91 29.74
C LEU A 100 -17.36 -1.91 29.51
N ARG A 101 -17.05 -0.66 29.15
CA ARG A 101 -18.08 0.36 28.87
C ARG A 101 -18.89 0.04 27.60
N ALA A 102 -18.37 -0.78 26.69
CA ALA A 102 -19.08 -1.19 25.47
C ALA A 102 -20.11 -2.29 25.73
N LEU A 103 -20.07 -2.97 26.89
CA LEU A 103 -20.99 -4.06 27.19
C LEU A 103 -22.45 -3.61 27.22
N SER A 104 -22.72 -2.38 27.64
CA SER A 104 -24.08 -1.81 27.64
C SER A 104 -24.67 -1.61 26.25
N LEU A 105 -23.82 -1.64 25.20
CA LEU A 105 -24.25 -1.53 23.81
C LEU A 105 -24.56 -2.90 23.20
N LEU A 106 -24.12 -3.99 23.85
CA LEU A 106 -24.31 -5.33 23.33
C LEU A 106 -25.69 -5.85 23.67
N CYS A 107 -26.49 -6.13 22.67
CA CYS A 107 -27.77 -6.79 22.79
C CYS A 107 -27.89 -7.98 21.85
N CYS A 108 -28.72 -8.93 22.20
CA CYS A 108 -28.98 -10.10 21.38
C CYS A 108 -29.62 -9.70 20.03
N PRO A 109 -29.03 -10.08 18.89
CA PRO A 109 -29.58 -9.72 17.57
C PRO A 109 -30.95 -10.38 17.30
N ARG A 110 -31.30 -11.46 18.03
CA ARG A 110 -32.56 -12.18 17.84
C ARG A 110 -33.72 -11.56 18.59
N CYS A 111 -33.50 -11.07 19.84
CA CYS A 111 -34.60 -10.61 20.70
C CYS A 111 -34.35 -9.25 21.37
N GLY A 112 -33.19 -8.60 21.14
CA GLY A 112 -32.83 -7.32 21.77
C GLY A 112 -32.48 -7.42 23.26
N GLY A 113 -32.53 -8.60 23.86
CA GLY A 113 -32.25 -8.81 25.30
C GLY A 113 -30.77 -8.70 25.64
N ALA A 114 -30.44 -8.41 26.89
CA ALA A 114 -29.08 -8.36 27.37
C ALA A 114 -28.43 -9.75 27.40
N PHE A 115 -27.11 -9.79 27.20
CA PHE A 115 -26.34 -11.01 27.36
C PHE A 115 -25.98 -11.27 28.82
N GLN A 116 -26.00 -12.54 29.20
CA GLN A 116 -25.33 -13.05 30.40
C GLN A 116 -23.91 -13.46 29.99
N ILE A 117 -22.95 -13.02 30.79
CA ILE A 117 -21.51 -13.24 30.53
C ILE A 117 -21.06 -14.35 31.49
N SER A 118 -20.36 -15.35 30.95
CA SER A 118 -19.76 -16.43 31.75
C SER A 118 -18.36 -16.77 31.28
N LYS A 119 -17.56 -17.41 32.13
CA LYS A 119 -16.19 -17.81 31.86
C LYS A 119 -15.31 -16.67 31.32
N ALA A 120 -15.48 -15.48 31.88
CA ALA A 120 -14.76 -14.32 31.43
C ALA A 120 -13.31 -14.32 31.89
N ASP A 121 -12.38 -14.13 30.94
CA ASP A 121 -11.01 -13.67 31.16
C ASP A 121 -10.98 -12.18 30.86
N MET A 122 -10.73 -11.36 31.90
CA MET A 122 -10.86 -9.92 31.83
C MET A 122 -9.91 -9.22 32.82
N ASP A 123 -9.61 -7.99 32.55
CA ASP A 123 -9.01 -7.08 33.52
C ASP A 123 -10.00 -5.97 33.93
N MET A 124 -9.50 -4.89 34.57
CA MET A 124 -10.33 -3.78 35.01
C MET A 124 -10.87 -2.90 33.88
N SER A 125 -10.41 -3.08 32.64
CA SER A 125 -10.73 -2.24 31.50
C SER A 125 -11.45 -2.99 30.37
N ALA A 126 -11.12 -4.27 30.17
CA ALA A 126 -11.57 -5.00 29.00
C ALA A 126 -11.75 -6.50 29.25
N ILE A 127 -12.55 -7.15 28.39
CA ILE A 127 -12.75 -8.61 28.33
C ILE A 127 -11.94 -9.15 27.14
N PHE A 128 -11.12 -10.16 27.39
CA PHE A 128 -10.31 -10.84 26.38
C PHE A 128 -10.98 -12.11 25.87
N SER A 129 -11.67 -12.86 26.74
CA SER A 129 -12.49 -14.00 26.35
C SER A 129 -13.71 -14.14 27.25
N ALA A 130 -14.84 -14.58 26.72
CA ALA A 130 -16.04 -14.88 27.45
C ALA A 130 -17.08 -15.65 26.62
N ASP A 131 -17.94 -16.39 27.25
CA ASP A 131 -19.18 -16.91 26.66
C ASP A 131 -20.32 -15.91 26.87
N LEU A 132 -21.09 -15.58 25.84
CA LEU A 132 -22.22 -14.69 25.85
C LEU A 132 -23.52 -15.49 25.61
N HIS A 133 -24.42 -15.49 26.55
CA HIS A 133 -25.68 -16.24 26.46
C HIS A 133 -26.89 -15.31 26.59
N CYS A 134 -27.87 -15.48 25.71
CA CYS A 134 -29.13 -14.79 25.80
C CYS A 134 -30.24 -15.74 26.32
N SER A 135 -31.20 -15.22 27.08
CA SER A 135 -32.36 -15.97 27.55
C SER A 135 -33.19 -16.61 26.41
N CYS A 136 -33.13 -16.07 25.19
CA CYS A 136 -33.79 -16.65 24.02
C CYS A 136 -33.04 -17.83 23.38
N GLY A 137 -31.92 -18.25 23.98
CA GLY A 137 -31.06 -19.35 23.48
C GLY A 137 -29.99 -18.93 22.45
N TYR A 138 -29.94 -17.65 22.06
CA TYR A 138 -28.86 -17.16 21.22
C TYR A 138 -27.53 -17.16 21.97
N ARG A 139 -26.44 -17.50 21.27
CA ARG A 139 -25.10 -17.56 21.83
C ARG A 139 -24.13 -16.75 20.95
N ALA A 140 -23.18 -16.13 21.61
CA ALA A 140 -22.02 -15.49 21.01
C ALA A 140 -20.82 -15.75 21.93
N GLU A 141 -19.64 -15.43 21.46
CA GLU A 141 -18.43 -15.57 22.28
C GLU A 141 -17.48 -14.39 22.04
N ILE A 142 -16.69 -14.10 23.04
CA ILE A 142 -15.52 -13.23 22.91
C ILE A 142 -14.29 -14.13 22.91
N ARG A 143 -13.48 -14.04 21.86
CA ARG A 143 -12.17 -14.70 21.76
C ARG A 143 -11.11 -13.70 21.38
N ASN A 144 -10.04 -13.66 22.14
CA ASN A 144 -8.93 -12.73 21.89
C ASN A 144 -9.42 -11.28 21.67
N GLY A 145 -10.40 -10.81 22.46
CA GLY A 145 -10.96 -9.45 22.39
C GLY A 145 -11.82 -9.18 21.16
N ILE A 146 -12.24 -10.19 20.43
CA ILE A 146 -13.14 -10.09 19.28
C ILE A 146 -14.46 -10.78 19.62
N ILE A 147 -15.57 -10.12 19.32
CA ILE A 147 -16.92 -10.69 19.50
C ILE A 147 -17.27 -11.49 18.25
N TYR A 148 -17.50 -12.80 18.42
CA TYR A 148 -17.97 -13.69 17.37
C TYR A 148 -19.45 -13.95 17.56
N ALA A 149 -20.25 -13.50 16.61
CA ALA A 149 -21.68 -13.75 16.54
C ALA A 149 -21.99 -14.75 15.44
N GLU A 150 -23.03 -15.57 15.60
CA GLU A 150 -23.50 -16.45 14.52
C GLU A 150 -23.95 -15.61 13.33
N CYS A 151 -23.38 -15.89 12.16
CA CYS A 151 -23.79 -15.33 10.88
C CYS A 151 -24.46 -16.44 10.07
N GLU A 152 -25.74 -16.30 9.78
CA GLU A 152 -26.51 -17.30 9.01
C GLU A 152 -26.28 -17.19 7.50
N GLU A 153 -25.80 -16.06 7.01
CA GLU A 153 -25.61 -15.82 5.57
C GLU A 153 -24.20 -16.19 5.10
N LYS A 154 -24.11 -17.22 4.28
CA LYS A 154 -22.89 -17.60 3.58
C LYS A 154 -23.03 -17.28 2.09
N TYR A 155 -22.20 -16.37 1.61
CA TYR A 155 -22.11 -16.06 0.18
C TYR A 155 -20.97 -16.90 -0.45
N PRO A 156 -21.27 -17.82 -1.36
CA PRO A 156 -20.30 -18.81 -1.85
C PRO A 156 -19.16 -18.24 -2.71
N PHE A 157 -19.27 -16.96 -3.13
CA PHE A 157 -18.26 -16.30 -3.98
C PHE A 157 -17.53 -15.15 -3.26
N ASP A 158 -17.66 -15.09 -1.95
CA ASP A 158 -17.19 -13.98 -1.16
C ASP A 158 -15.98 -14.45 -0.33
N GLU A 159 -14.80 -14.01 -0.68
CA GLU A 159 -13.55 -14.36 -0.01
C GLU A 159 -12.91 -13.13 0.66
N PRO A 160 -12.26 -13.31 1.83
CA PRO A 160 -11.55 -12.23 2.49
C PRO A 160 -10.24 -11.90 1.74
N ASP A 161 -10.00 -10.63 1.45
CA ASP A 161 -8.73 -10.13 0.89
C ASP A 161 -7.68 -9.97 2.00
N ILE A 162 -7.24 -11.07 2.59
CA ILE A 162 -6.27 -11.10 3.70
C ILE A 162 -4.91 -10.58 3.23
N ASP A 163 -4.49 -10.95 2.03
CA ASP A 163 -3.20 -10.55 1.45
C ASP A 163 -3.21 -9.11 0.93
N ARG A 164 -4.36 -8.46 0.96
CA ARG A 164 -4.55 -7.09 0.46
C ARG A 164 -4.10 -6.94 -0.98
N GLU A 165 -4.34 -7.97 -1.79
CA GLU A 165 -3.89 -8.05 -3.18
C GLU A 165 -4.50 -6.96 -4.05
N LEU A 166 -5.76 -6.58 -3.76
CA LEU A 166 -6.40 -5.43 -4.39
C LEU A 166 -5.54 -4.17 -4.32
N TYR A 167 -4.83 -3.95 -3.21
CA TYR A 167 -3.97 -2.78 -3.04
C TYR A 167 -2.59 -2.95 -3.67
N ARG A 168 -2.08 -4.18 -3.80
CA ARG A 168 -0.79 -4.47 -4.42
C ARG A 168 -0.82 -4.37 -5.93
N SER A 169 -1.93 -4.80 -6.53
CA SER A 169 -2.12 -4.83 -7.98
C SER A 169 -2.92 -3.65 -8.53
N ALA A 170 -3.42 -2.76 -7.65
CA ALA A 170 -4.27 -1.65 -8.05
C ALA A 170 -3.52 -0.64 -8.94
N PRO A 171 -4.12 -0.17 -10.05
CA PRO A 171 -3.60 0.94 -10.82
C PRO A 171 -3.42 2.20 -9.96
N SER A 172 -2.45 3.05 -10.31
CA SER A 172 -2.13 4.28 -9.57
C SER A 172 -3.33 5.21 -9.39
N GLU A 173 -4.22 5.26 -10.39
CA GLU A 173 -5.47 6.03 -10.38
C GLU A 173 -6.42 5.55 -9.29
N LEU A 174 -6.55 4.21 -9.14
CA LEU A 174 -7.39 3.60 -8.09
C LEU A 174 -6.80 3.85 -6.71
N VAL A 175 -5.49 3.69 -6.54
CA VAL A 175 -4.79 4.02 -5.27
C VAL A 175 -5.03 5.49 -4.89
N SER A 176 -4.90 6.40 -5.85
CA SER A 176 -5.17 7.83 -5.65
C SER A 176 -6.62 8.11 -5.24
N LEU A 177 -7.59 7.41 -5.85
CA LEU A 177 -9.00 7.51 -5.50
C LEU A 177 -9.28 7.01 -4.07
N ILE A 178 -8.72 5.86 -3.71
CA ILE A 178 -8.81 5.30 -2.36
C ILE A 178 -8.25 6.29 -1.33
N GLN A 179 -7.10 6.89 -1.60
CA GLN A 179 -6.50 7.87 -0.70
C GLN A 179 -7.36 9.13 -0.55
N LYS A 180 -7.95 9.63 -1.64
CA LYS A 180 -8.91 10.74 -1.60
C LYS A 180 -10.14 10.38 -0.76
N SER A 181 -10.64 9.14 -0.87
CA SER A 181 -11.77 8.63 -0.07
C SER A 181 -11.44 8.62 1.42
N TYR A 182 -10.27 8.13 1.84
CA TYR A 182 -9.82 8.20 3.23
C TYR A 182 -9.72 9.63 3.76
N ASN A 183 -9.18 10.55 2.95
CA ASN A 183 -9.06 11.95 3.33
C ASN A 183 -10.45 12.61 3.48
N TRP A 184 -11.36 12.32 2.56
CA TRP A 184 -12.73 12.79 2.61
C TRP A 184 -13.46 12.27 3.86
N MET A 185 -13.39 10.95 4.16
CA MET A 185 -13.97 10.36 5.36
C MET A 185 -13.44 11.03 6.63
N GLY A 186 -12.10 11.20 6.74
CA GLY A 186 -11.50 11.86 7.90
C GLY A 186 -11.95 13.30 8.08
N THR A 187 -12.15 14.05 6.98
CA THR A 187 -12.70 15.40 7.02
C THR A 187 -14.15 15.39 7.50
N ARG A 188 -14.97 14.49 6.98
CA ARG A 188 -16.38 14.37 7.37
C ARG A 188 -16.56 13.98 8.83
N ILE A 189 -15.76 13.05 9.35
CA ILE A 189 -15.80 12.67 10.78
C ILE A 189 -15.51 13.90 11.66
N LYS A 190 -14.54 14.73 11.29
CA LYS A 190 -14.25 15.98 12.02
C LYS A 190 -15.39 16.99 11.97
N GLU A 191 -15.98 17.18 10.78
CA GLU A 191 -17.09 18.13 10.57
C GLU A 191 -18.35 17.75 11.35
N LEU A 192 -18.56 16.45 11.60
CA LEU A 192 -19.71 15.98 12.36
C LEU A 192 -19.69 16.43 13.82
N SER A 193 -18.51 16.81 14.38
CA SER A 193 -18.37 17.28 15.76
C SER A 193 -19.12 16.38 16.74
N LEU A 194 -18.81 15.07 16.71
CA LEU A 194 -19.52 14.07 17.49
C LEU A 194 -19.47 14.40 18.98
N PRO A 195 -20.58 14.28 19.71
CA PRO A 195 -20.59 14.41 21.17
C PRO A 195 -19.66 13.37 21.81
N SER A 196 -19.09 13.71 22.97
CA SER A 196 -18.34 12.74 23.79
C SER A 196 -19.21 11.53 24.13
N GLY A 197 -18.64 10.32 24.04
CA GLY A 197 -19.36 9.07 24.26
C GLY A 197 -20.17 8.58 23.06
N SER A 198 -19.99 9.18 21.88
CA SER A 198 -20.59 8.68 20.64
C SER A 198 -20.05 7.29 20.27
N VAL A 199 -20.89 6.53 19.58
CA VAL A 199 -20.50 5.25 18.97
C VAL A 199 -20.26 5.46 17.49
N VAL A 200 -19.04 5.14 17.05
CA VAL A 200 -18.62 5.22 15.64
C VAL A 200 -18.40 3.80 15.13
N MET A 201 -19.13 3.42 14.09
CA MET A 201 -19.04 2.07 13.52
C MET A 201 -18.42 2.11 12.14
N GLU A 202 -17.41 1.27 11.92
CA GLU A 202 -16.86 0.95 10.61
C GLU A 202 -17.26 -0.46 10.21
N THR A 203 -17.88 -0.60 9.05
CA THR A 203 -18.31 -1.88 8.48
C THR A 203 -17.61 -2.16 7.17
N HIS A 204 -17.61 -3.41 6.71
CA HIS A 204 -17.01 -3.81 5.43
C HIS A 204 -15.49 -3.58 5.38
N LEU A 205 -14.77 -3.99 6.42
CA LEU A 205 -13.32 -3.83 6.53
C LEU A 205 -12.54 -4.54 5.42
N ASN A 206 -13.14 -5.54 4.77
CA ASN A 206 -12.52 -6.20 3.62
C ASN A 206 -12.07 -5.22 2.53
N SER A 207 -12.76 -4.09 2.40
CA SER A 207 -12.45 -3.04 1.42
C SER A 207 -11.58 -1.92 1.98
N PHE A 208 -11.84 -1.48 3.23
CA PHE A 208 -11.22 -0.28 3.80
C PHE A 208 -10.88 -0.47 5.28
N PHE A 209 -9.79 0.17 5.72
CA PHE A 209 -9.39 0.30 7.12
C PHE A 209 -9.37 1.78 7.50
N ALA A 210 -10.54 2.43 7.48
CA ALA A 210 -10.63 3.88 7.59
C ALA A 210 -10.23 4.38 8.98
N LEU A 211 -10.71 3.75 10.05
CA LEU A 211 -10.34 4.11 11.42
C LEU A 211 -8.85 3.90 11.66
N TYR A 212 -8.28 2.78 11.25
CA TYR A 212 -6.84 2.53 11.37
C TYR A 212 -6.01 3.62 10.67
N LYS A 213 -6.40 4.05 9.47
CA LYS A 213 -5.70 5.10 8.71
C LYS A 213 -5.85 6.49 9.34
N LYS A 214 -6.82 6.69 10.23
CA LYS A 214 -7.14 7.98 10.85
C LYS A 214 -7.03 7.97 12.38
N LEU A 215 -6.23 7.07 12.94
CA LEU A 215 -6.06 6.90 14.40
C LEU A 215 -5.69 8.19 15.13
N THR A 216 -4.93 9.08 14.49
CA THR A 216 -4.60 10.40 15.08
C THR A 216 -5.79 11.35 15.20
N GLN A 217 -6.95 10.98 14.63
CA GLN A 217 -8.19 11.77 14.63
C GLN A 217 -9.26 11.13 15.51
N ILE A 218 -8.94 10.02 16.16
CA ILE A 218 -9.84 9.31 17.07
C ILE A 218 -9.96 10.10 18.38
N ASP A 219 -11.19 10.38 18.80
CA ASP A 219 -11.48 10.92 20.11
C ASP A 219 -11.60 9.77 21.12
N PRO A 220 -10.74 9.69 22.14
CA PRO A 220 -10.76 8.60 23.12
C PRO A 220 -12.03 8.55 23.99
N SER A 221 -12.83 9.61 24.01
CA SER A 221 -14.11 9.59 24.70
C SER A 221 -15.19 8.77 24.00
N ASN A 222 -15.02 8.50 22.69
CA ASN A 222 -15.96 7.73 21.88
C ASN A 222 -15.64 6.23 21.94
N ILE A 223 -16.63 5.42 21.56
CA ILE A 223 -16.49 3.98 21.36
C ILE A 223 -16.44 3.71 19.86
N TYR A 224 -15.44 2.99 19.44
CA TYR A 224 -15.28 2.61 18.05
C TYR A 224 -15.60 1.13 17.89
N VAL A 225 -16.43 0.80 16.92
CA VAL A 225 -16.84 -0.58 16.62
C VAL A 225 -16.42 -0.88 15.20
N VAL A 226 -15.64 -1.92 15.03
CA VAL A 226 -15.27 -2.43 13.71
C VAL A 226 -15.96 -3.75 13.46
N GLN A 227 -16.58 -3.90 12.29
CA GLN A 227 -17.38 -5.06 11.96
C GLN A 227 -17.09 -5.55 10.54
N ASP A 228 -16.88 -6.83 10.40
CA ASP A 228 -16.86 -7.52 9.11
C ASP A 228 -17.48 -8.91 9.23
N LYS A 229 -17.96 -9.46 8.13
CA LYS A 229 -18.46 -10.83 8.05
C LYS A 229 -17.35 -11.88 8.07
N PHE A 230 -16.12 -11.49 7.76
CA PHE A 230 -14.96 -12.36 7.72
C PHE A 230 -14.15 -12.24 9.02
N PRO A 231 -14.15 -13.26 9.87
CA PRO A 231 -13.33 -13.26 11.09
C PRO A 231 -11.85 -12.96 10.82
N ALA A 232 -11.29 -13.53 9.74
CA ALA A 232 -9.89 -13.33 9.37
C ALA A 232 -9.55 -11.84 9.10
N ILE A 233 -10.47 -11.06 8.55
CA ILE A 233 -10.28 -9.62 8.35
C ILE A 233 -10.26 -8.87 9.68
N ILE A 234 -11.15 -9.22 10.61
CA ILE A 234 -11.16 -8.62 11.96
C ILE A 234 -9.87 -8.98 12.71
N GLU A 235 -9.42 -10.23 12.63
CA GLU A 235 -8.17 -10.68 13.25
C GLU A 235 -6.96 -9.94 12.67
N LEU A 236 -6.91 -9.75 11.35
CA LEU A 236 -5.90 -8.96 10.67
C LEU A 236 -5.91 -7.50 11.15
N TYR A 237 -7.09 -6.88 11.20
CA TYR A 237 -7.28 -5.51 11.67
C TYR A 237 -6.82 -5.36 13.13
N LYS A 238 -7.27 -6.28 14.01
CA LYS A 238 -6.84 -6.32 15.40
C LYS A 238 -5.32 -6.43 15.54
N GLY A 239 -4.68 -7.28 14.71
CA GLY A 239 -3.22 -7.41 14.69
C GLY A 239 -2.51 -6.09 14.38
N TYR A 240 -3.09 -5.20 13.57
CA TYR A 240 -2.55 -3.86 13.36
C TYR A 240 -2.76 -2.95 14.57
N ILE A 241 -3.94 -2.99 15.20
CA ILE A 241 -4.24 -2.20 16.41
C ILE A 241 -3.37 -2.63 17.58
N ASP A 242 -3.17 -3.93 17.78
CA ASP A 242 -2.37 -4.47 18.89
C ASP A 242 -0.89 -4.04 18.83
N ARG A 243 -0.40 -3.65 17.66
CA ARG A 243 0.98 -3.16 17.44
C ARG A 243 1.15 -1.66 17.71
N LEU A 244 0.07 -0.92 17.94
CA LEU A 244 0.14 0.51 18.18
C LEU A 244 0.68 0.83 19.57
N PRO A 245 1.53 1.85 19.70
CA PRO A 245 2.07 2.27 21.00
C PRO A 245 0.99 2.90 21.92
N ALA A 246 -0.02 3.53 21.35
CA ALA A 246 -1.21 4.02 22.05
C ALA A 246 -2.44 3.42 21.36
N LYS A 247 -3.21 2.64 22.11
CA LYS A 247 -4.37 1.93 21.57
C LYS A 247 -5.63 2.73 21.84
N PRO A 248 -6.43 3.01 20.79
CA PRO A 248 -7.79 3.46 21.00
C PRO A 248 -8.63 2.32 21.59
N GLU A 249 -9.68 2.63 22.29
CA GLU A 249 -10.69 1.64 22.68
C GLU A 249 -11.59 1.32 21.47
N ILE A 250 -11.28 0.19 20.81
CA ILE A 250 -12.01 -0.34 19.64
C ILE A 250 -12.62 -1.68 20.01
#